data_e82449ad84a9bdd5b4925745489bd9e4
#
_entry.id   e82449ad84a9bdd5b4925745489bd9e4
#
_cell.length_a   1.000
_cell.length_b   1.000
_cell.length_c   1.000
_cell.angle_alpha   90.00
_cell.angle_beta   90.00
_cell.angle_gamma   90.00
#
_symmetry.space_group_name_H-M   'P 1'
#
loop_
_entity.id
_entity.type
_entity.pdbx_description
1 polymer ?
#
loop_
_entity_poly.entity_id
_entity_poly.type
_entity_poly.pdbx_seq_one_letter_code
_entity_poly.pdbx_strand_id
1 'polypeptide(L)'
;SDETKKNISESIKKKASKKREGVVATNGNIPRRRRSLELIKMRDQIFDPSLFVTMSTGKLIDKLFTIEGGLPKATNYILVGDPGVGKSTVALDILADLVNQGFKCIYISAEMTRIDLHKYVERYPKFGDIDVLFLGEYIDDNPKLIMEEILYLGYDIALIDSFAEVQSDVKETNGISTNAAEKWLVDLMLLHNGGNNKTKTNTMFLAIQQVTKSGVFVGSNKLKHNTTGMLEMRFDEDNPANSYIHFTKNRRGPINKKIYFSIKEGDNVLYYDHTASPSLENLLENSLADFIEQAEKIAGSSKKNPFKID
;
A
#
# COMPACT_ATOMS: atom_id res chain seq x y z
N SER A 1 20.38 9.59 -0.82
CA SER A 1 21.74 10.12 -1.07
C SER A 1 22.63 8.97 -1.55
N ASP A 2 23.74 9.30 -2.22
CA ASP A 2 24.69 8.30 -2.73
C ASP A 2 25.29 7.42 -1.60
N GLU A 3 25.34 7.93 -0.40
CA GLU A 3 25.81 7.22 0.79
C GLU A 3 24.84 6.09 1.19
N THR A 4 23.54 6.29 1.06
CA THR A 4 22.52 5.26 1.31
C THR A 4 22.60 4.14 0.26
N LYS A 5 22.79 4.48 -1.02
CA LYS A 5 22.98 3.50 -2.11
C LYS A 5 24.25 2.67 -1.88
N LYS A 6 25.34 3.32 -1.48
CA LYS A 6 26.62 2.66 -1.20
C LYS A 6 26.51 1.69 -0.02
N ASN A 7 25.86 2.09 1.06
CA ASN A 7 25.67 1.27 2.25
C ASN A 7 24.78 0.04 1.98
N ILE A 8 23.71 0.18 1.17
CA ILE A 8 22.85 -0.92 0.74
C ILE A 8 23.66 -1.90 -0.12
N SER A 9 24.41 -1.41 -1.12
CA SER A 9 25.23 -2.24 -2.00
C SER A 9 26.32 -3.01 -1.25
N GLU A 10 26.98 -2.39 -0.27
CA GLU A 10 28.02 -3.05 0.56
C GLU A 10 27.43 -4.12 1.48
N SER A 11 26.24 -3.87 2.06
CA SER A 11 25.51 -4.85 2.87
C SER A 11 25.12 -6.10 2.07
N ILE A 12 24.62 -5.89 0.84
CA ILE A 12 24.24 -6.98 -0.07
C ILE A 12 25.48 -7.81 -0.48
N LYS A 13 26.58 -7.16 -0.86
CA LYS A 13 27.83 -7.84 -1.21
C LYS A 13 28.40 -8.65 -0.04
N LYS A 14 28.33 -8.13 1.17
CA LYS A 14 28.81 -8.80 2.41
C LYS A 14 27.96 -10.02 2.79
N LYS A 15 26.64 -9.98 2.55
CA LYS A 15 25.75 -11.14 2.75
C LYS A 15 25.93 -12.20 1.66
N ALA A 16 26.16 -11.81 0.39
CA ALA A 16 26.39 -12.72 -0.72
C ALA A 16 27.73 -13.47 -0.57
N SER A 17 28.80 -12.85 -0.07
CA SER A 17 30.09 -13.49 0.18
C SER A 17 30.00 -14.51 1.32
N LYS A 18 29.32 -14.17 2.45
CA LYS A 18 29.10 -15.12 3.55
C LYS A 18 28.30 -16.35 3.18
N LYS A 19 27.40 -16.25 2.18
CA LYS A 19 26.58 -17.40 1.72
C LYS A 19 27.36 -18.35 0.78
N ARG A 20 28.45 -17.88 0.16
CA ARG A 20 29.32 -18.71 -0.71
C ARG A 20 30.34 -19.57 0.06
N GLU A 21 30.69 -19.23 1.28
CA GLU A 21 31.68 -19.96 2.08
C GLU A 21 31.09 -21.15 2.88
N GLY A 22 29.77 -21.40 2.83
CA GLY A 22 29.08 -22.38 3.68
C GLY A 22 28.43 -23.56 2.99
N VAL A 23 28.66 -23.84 1.70
CA VAL A 23 28.04 -25.00 1.02
C VAL A 23 29.09 -26.04 0.68
N VAL A 24 29.47 -26.84 1.67
CA VAL A 24 29.98 -28.21 1.47
C VAL A 24 28.75 -29.11 1.40
N ALA A 25 28.50 -29.66 0.22
CA ALA A 25 27.43 -30.62 0.02
C ALA A 25 27.78 -31.92 0.76
N THR A 26 27.22 -32.14 1.93
CA THR A 26 27.16 -33.45 2.57
C THR A 26 25.77 -34.04 2.32
N ASN A 27 25.70 -35.10 1.54
CA ASN A 27 24.55 -35.99 1.45
C ASN A 27 24.29 -36.64 2.82
N GLY A 28 23.58 -35.94 3.67
CA GLY A 28 23.11 -36.41 4.96
C GLY A 28 21.61 -36.16 5.05
N ASN A 29 20.84 -37.25 5.20
CA ASN A 29 19.43 -37.18 5.56
C ASN A 29 19.29 -36.38 6.88
N ILE A 30 19.07 -35.07 6.78
CA ILE A 30 18.70 -34.26 7.94
C ILE A 30 17.27 -34.69 8.31
N PRO A 31 17.06 -35.32 9.50
CA PRO A 31 15.72 -35.71 9.91
C PRO A 31 14.86 -34.43 9.95
N ARG A 32 13.85 -34.37 9.09
CA ARG A 32 12.85 -33.29 9.15
C ARG A 32 12.24 -33.35 10.56
N ARG A 33 12.58 -32.42 11.42
CA ARG A 33 11.89 -32.23 12.70
C ARG A 33 10.41 -32.06 12.37
N ARG A 34 9.59 -33.05 12.68
CA ARG A 34 8.14 -32.94 12.63
C ARG A 34 7.79 -31.82 13.62
N ARG A 35 7.30 -30.68 13.13
CA ARG A 35 6.67 -29.68 14.00
C ARG A 35 5.50 -30.36 14.69
N SER A 36 5.37 -30.22 15.99
CA SER A 36 4.17 -30.64 16.72
C SER A 36 2.97 -29.94 16.09
N LEU A 37 1.93 -30.70 15.73
CA LEU A 37 0.67 -30.12 15.29
C LEU A 37 -0.03 -29.54 16.52
N GLU A 38 -0.28 -28.26 16.49
CA GLU A 38 -1.02 -27.56 17.52
C GLU A 38 -2.43 -27.29 17.01
N LEU A 39 -3.43 -27.78 17.76
CA LEU A 39 -4.84 -27.52 17.48
C LEU A 39 -5.37 -26.52 18.49
N ILE A 40 -5.85 -25.39 17.99
CA ILE A 40 -6.40 -24.30 18.77
C ILE A 40 -7.87 -24.13 18.40
N LYS A 41 -8.76 -23.96 19.38
CA LYS A 41 -10.16 -23.59 19.12
C LYS A 41 -10.20 -22.15 18.60
N MET A 42 -11.09 -21.86 17.66
CA MET A 42 -11.19 -20.54 17.06
C MET A 42 -11.42 -19.44 18.12
N ARG A 43 -12.18 -19.73 19.17
CA ARG A 43 -12.47 -18.81 20.29
C ARG A 43 -11.27 -18.52 21.19
N ASP A 44 -10.27 -19.40 21.19
CA ASP A 44 -9.12 -19.33 22.10
C ASP A 44 -7.94 -18.58 21.46
N GLN A 45 -8.14 -18.04 20.24
CA GLN A 45 -7.14 -17.22 19.57
C GLN A 45 -7.08 -15.83 20.23
N ILE A 46 -5.91 -15.50 20.75
CA ILE A 46 -5.64 -14.20 21.39
C ILE A 46 -4.73 -13.40 20.47
N PHE A 47 -5.14 -12.17 20.16
CA PHE A 47 -4.35 -11.23 19.39
C PHE A 47 -4.17 -9.92 20.18
N ASP A 48 -3.10 -9.21 19.89
CA ASP A 48 -2.89 -7.86 20.38
C ASP A 48 -4.02 -6.94 19.86
N PRO A 49 -4.75 -6.24 20.72
CA PRO A 49 -5.83 -5.32 20.32
C PRO A 49 -5.38 -4.26 19.31
N SER A 50 -4.09 -3.85 19.32
CA SER A 50 -3.53 -2.89 18.38
C SER A 50 -3.59 -3.32 16.91
N LEU A 51 -3.72 -4.64 16.64
CA LEU A 51 -3.92 -5.17 15.30
C LEU A 51 -5.27 -4.79 14.69
N PHE A 52 -6.24 -4.47 15.52
CA PHE A 52 -7.61 -4.13 15.11
C PHE A 52 -7.84 -2.62 15.03
N VAL A 53 -6.85 -1.82 15.43
CA VAL A 53 -6.87 -0.37 15.21
C VAL A 53 -6.60 -0.09 13.76
N THR A 54 -7.55 0.55 13.10
CA THR A 54 -7.46 0.92 11.68
C THR A 54 -6.66 2.20 11.47
N MET A 55 -6.06 2.34 10.30
CA MET A 55 -5.40 3.56 9.85
C MET A 55 -6.43 4.38 9.05
N SER A 56 -6.71 5.59 9.50
CA SER A 56 -7.70 6.45 8.84
C SER A 56 -7.02 7.49 7.95
N THR A 57 -7.55 7.67 6.75
CA THR A 57 -7.19 8.80 5.87
C THR A 57 -7.96 10.08 6.23
N GLY A 58 -9.01 9.95 7.07
CA GLY A 58 -9.96 11.02 7.35
C GLY A 58 -10.95 11.28 6.22
N LYS A 59 -10.98 10.43 5.19
CA LYS A 59 -11.82 10.58 4.00
C LYS A 59 -12.86 9.48 3.87
N LEU A 60 -13.85 9.72 3.03
CA LEU A 60 -14.98 8.80 2.79
C LEU A 60 -14.53 7.41 2.32
N ILE A 61 -13.39 7.30 1.63
CA ILE A 61 -12.81 6.04 1.16
C ILE A 61 -12.56 5.03 2.29
N ASP A 62 -12.33 5.48 3.50
CA ASP A 62 -12.13 4.64 4.69
C ASP A 62 -13.30 3.65 4.91
N LYS A 63 -14.51 4.05 4.53
CA LYS A 63 -15.73 3.23 4.65
C LYS A 63 -15.78 2.02 3.71
N LEU A 64 -14.82 1.89 2.79
CA LEU A 64 -14.68 0.70 1.95
C LEU A 64 -13.91 -0.43 2.63
N PHE A 65 -12.91 -0.09 3.46
CA PHE A 65 -11.94 -1.07 3.94
C PHE A 65 -12.46 -1.91 5.11
N THR A 66 -13.06 -1.27 6.10
CA THR A 66 -13.65 -1.95 7.27
C THR A 66 -15.04 -1.39 7.59
N ILE A 67 -15.78 -2.09 8.46
CA ILE A 67 -17.11 -1.63 8.93
C ILE A 67 -16.95 -0.39 9.81
N GLU A 68 -15.92 -0.35 10.61
CA GLU A 68 -15.57 0.78 11.50
C GLU A 68 -15.01 1.98 10.75
N GLY A 69 -14.57 1.78 9.51
CA GLY A 69 -13.83 2.72 8.69
C GLY A 69 -12.32 2.60 8.88
N GLY A 70 -11.55 3.05 7.86
CA GLY A 70 -10.09 3.02 7.85
C GLY A 70 -9.49 1.70 7.37
N LEU A 71 -8.19 1.74 7.11
CA LEU A 71 -7.42 0.66 6.52
C LEU A 71 -6.93 -0.30 7.61
N PRO A 72 -7.24 -1.61 7.52
CA PRO A 72 -6.84 -2.58 8.54
C PRO A 72 -5.37 -2.98 8.38
N LYS A 73 -4.66 -3.16 9.49
CA LYS A 73 -3.30 -3.71 9.54
C LYS A 73 -3.27 -5.19 9.14
N ALA A 74 -2.08 -5.72 8.84
CA ALA A 74 -1.86 -7.14 8.54
C ALA A 74 -2.71 -7.67 7.39
N THR A 75 -2.87 -6.91 6.33
CA THR A 75 -3.74 -7.25 5.19
C THR A 75 -3.06 -7.01 3.85
N ASN A 76 -3.53 -7.74 2.83
CA ASN A 76 -3.08 -7.61 1.45
C ASN A 76 -4.27 -7.29 0.55
N TYR A 77 -4.25 -6.13 -0.06
CA TYR A 77 -5.23 -5.68 -1.03
C TYR A 77 -4.62 -5.55 -2.42
N ILE A 78 -5.35 -5.99 -3.42
CA ILE A 78 -5.00 -5.77 -4.83
C ILE A 78 -5.94 -4.70 -5.38
N LEU A 79 -5.35 -3.66 -5.96
CA LEU A 79 -6.06 -2.60 -6.67
C LEU A 79 -5.99 -2.87 -8.17
N VAL A 80 -7.12 -3.08 -8.81
CA VAL A 80 -7.26 -3.24 -10.25
C VAL A 80 -8.14 -2.16 -10.82
N GLY A 81 -8.14 -1.99 -12.13
CA GLY A 81 -9.05 -1.06 -12.79
C GLY A 81 -8.58 -0.66 -14.17
N ASP A 82 -9.44 0.09 -14.86
CA ASP A 82 -9.22 0.50 -16.22
C ASP A 82 -7.94 1.30 -16.40
N PRO A 83 -7.25 1.19 -17.54
CA PRO A 83 -6.13 2.06 -17.86
C PRO A 83 -6.56 3.54 -17.79
N GLY A 84 -5.76 4.37 -17.13
CA GLY A 84 -6.02 5.81 -17.01
C GLY A 84 -7.09 6.21 -15.99
N VAL A 85 -7.73 5.28 -15.26
CA VAL A 85 -8.76 5.59 -14.25
C VAL A 85 -8.18 6.27 -12.99
N GLY A 86 -6.85 6.35 -12.87
CA GLY A 86 -6.17 7.05 -11.75
C GLY A 86 -5.75 6.18 -10.59
N LYS A 87 -5.50 4.89 -10.79
CA LYS A 87 -5.07 3.95 -9.72
C LYS A 87 -3.90 4.45 -8.89
N SER A 88 -2.78 4.81 -9.54
CA SER A 88 -1.59 5.31 -8.84
C SER A 88 -1.87 6.61 -8.10
N THR A 89 -2.65 7.54 -8.70
CA THR A 89 -3.01 8.81 -8.05
C THR A 89 -3.83 8.60 -6.79
N VAL A 90 -4.87 7.75 -6.85
CA VAL A 90 -5.71 7.43 -5.68
C VAL A 90 -4.91 6.69 -4.61
N ALA A 91 -4.04 5.74 -5.00
CA ALA A 91 -3.21 5.02 -4.04
C ALA A 91 -2.19 5.95 -3.35
N LEU A 92 -1.56 6.86 -4.09
CA LEU A 92 -0.64 7.87 -3.53
C LEU A 92 -1.39 8.89 -2.66
N ASP A 93 -2.63 9.25 -3.01
CA ASP A 93 -3.49 10.10 -2.19
C ASP A 93 -3.76 9.47 -0.82
N ILE A 94 -4.09 8.17 -0.79
CA ILE A 94 -4.25 7.41 0.46
C ILE A 94 -2.95 7.41 1.28
N LEU A 95 -1.80 7.13 0.65
CA LEU A 95 -0.51 7.12 1.35
C LEU A 95 -0.17 8.48 1.94
N ALA A 96 -0.35 9.56 1.17
CA ALA A 96 -0.06 10.92 1.62
C ALA A 96 -0.91 11.31 2.84
N ASP A 97 -2.20 10.98 2.81
CA ASP A 97 -3.08 11.25 3.95
C ASP A 97 -2.64 10.45 5.20
N LEU A 98 -2.22 9.19 5.03
CA LEU A 98 -1.69 8.38 6.13
C LEU A 98 -0.34 8.90 6.66
N VAL A 99 0.56 9.37 5.79
CA VAL A 99 1.82 10.04 6.20
C VAL A 99 1.51 11.26 7.05
N ASN A 100 0.53 12.08 6.65
CA ASN A 100 0.08 13.25 7.42
C ASN A 100 -0.51 12.89 8.79
N GLN A 101 -1.05 11.67 8.94
CA GLN A 101 -1.51 11.11 10.22
C GLN A 101 -0.39 10.46 11.05
N GLY A 102 0.85 10.48 10.57
CA GLY A 102 2.03 9.96 11.26
C GLY A 102 2.31 8.47 11.01
N PHE A 103 1.64 7.82 10.07
CA PHE A 103 1.94 6.45 9.67
C PHE A 103 3.18 6.39 8.78
N LYS A 104 3.98 5.34 8.96
CA LYS A 104 5.16 5.11 8.14
C LYS A 104 4.77 4.38 6.86
N CYS A 105 4.77 5.10 5.74
CA CYS A 105 4.37 4.60 4.44
C CYS A 105 5.57 4.46 3.51
N ILE A 106 5.50 3.50 2.56
CA ILE A 106 6.47 3.38 1.47
C ILE A 106 5.74 3.14 0.14
N TYR A 107 6.22 3.81 -0.89
CA TYR A 107 5.89 3.58 -2.28
C TYR A 107 7.02 2.83 -2.98
N ILE A 108 6.77 1.61 -3.45
CA ILE A 108 7.69 0.80 -4.25
C ILE A 108 7.27 0.93 -5.70
N SER A 109 8.01 1.78 -6.43
CA SER A 109 7.77 2.06 -7.84
C SER A 109 8.60 1.12 -8.72
N ALA A 110 7.92 0.28 -9.50
CA ALA A 110 8.51 -0.53 -10.55
C ALA A 110 8.19 -0.01 -11.96
N GLU A 111 7.25 0.95 -12.09
CA GLU A 111 6.83 1.53 -13.37
C GLU A 111 7.30 2.97 -13.56
N MET A 112 7.16 3.82 -12.53
CA MET A 112 7.49 5.24 -12.67
C MET A 112 8.95 5.52 -12.38
N THR A 113 9.55 6.39 -13.20
CA THR A 113 10.89 6.92 -12.99
C THR A 113 10.86 8.10 -12.00
N ARG A 114 12.06 8.56 -11.56
CA ARG A 114 12.18 9.78 -10.75
C ARG A 114 11.60 11.01 -11.46
N ILE A 115 11.75 11.09 -12.78
CA ILE A 115 11.24 12.21 -13.57
C ILE A 115 9.71 12.20 -13.57
N ASP A 116 9.09 11.03 -13.76
CA ASP A 116 7.64 10.88 -13.74
C ASP A 116 7.08 11.27 -12.37
N LEU A 117 7.70 10.74 -11.29
CA LEU A 117 7.24 11.04 -9.94
C LEU A 117 7.46 12.52 -9.56
N HIS A 118 8.54 13.15 -10.03
CA HIS A 118 8.74 14.59 -9.85
C HIS A 118 7.58 15.40 -10.45
N LYS A 119 7.11 15.01 -11.66
CA LYS A 119 5.94 15.64 -12.28
C LYS A 119 4.63 15.36 -11.53
N TYR A 120 4.54 14.21 -10.87
CA TYR A 120 3.41 13.93 -9.97
C TYR A 120 3.43 14.85 -8.74
N VAL A 121 4.59 15.03 -8.12
CA VAL A 121 4.73 15.91 -6.94
C VAL A 121 4.51 17.38 -7.32
N GLU A 122 4.90 17.83 -8.52
CA GLU A 122 4.56 19.17 -9.01
C GLU A 122 3.04 19.38 -9.08
N ARG A 123 2.27 18.36 -9.51
CA ARG A 123 0.80 18.43 -9.61
C ARG A 123 0.11 18.20 -8.27
N TYR A 124 0.69 17.35 -7.42
CA TYR A 124 0.14 16.93 -6.13
C TYR A 124 1.21 17.08 -5.04
N PRO A 125 1.48 18.30 -4.54
CA PRO A 125 2.58 18.56 -3.60
C PRO A 125 2.55 17.69 -2.34
N LYS A 126 1.39 17.27 -1.89
CA LYS A 126 1.23 16.41 -0.72
C LYS A 126 1.87 15.01 -0.85
N PHE A 127 2.20 14.56 -2.09
CA PHE A 127 2.90 13.28 -2.29
C PHE A 127 4.39 13.37 -1.96
N GLY A 128 4.92 14.59 -1.77
CA GLY A 128 6.36 14.82 -1.57
C GLY A 128 6.95 14.19 -0.30
N ASP A 129 6.13 13.92 0.71
CA ASP A 129 6.57 13.35 1.99
C ASP A 129 6.49 11.81 2.06
N ILE A 130 6.08 11.16 0.96
CA ILE A 130 6.04 9.68 0.88
C ILE A 130 7.44 9.13 0.61
N ASP A 131 7.92 8.20 1.45
CA ASP A 131 9.15 7.44 1.16
C ASP A 131 8.99 6.61 -0.12
N VAL A 132 9.98 6.67 -1.03
CA VAL A 132 9.94 5.97 -2.33
C VAL A 132 11.16 5.10 -2.54
N LEU A 133 10.93 3.86 -3.00
CA LEU A 133 11.93 2.99 -3.60
C LEU A 133 11.68 2.91 -5.10
N PHE A 134 12.63 3.35 -5.92
CA PHE A 134 12.63 3.14 -7.37
C PHE A 134 13.31 1.81 -7.69
N LEU A 135 12.52 0.74 -7.83
CA LEU A 135 13.06 -0.61 -8.01
C LEU A 135 13.89 -0.74 -9.30
N GLY A 136 13.47 -0.10 -10.38
CA GLY A 136 14.17 -0.09 -11.66
C GLY A 136 15.57 0.56 -11.64
N GLU A 137 15.94 1.29 -10.58
CA GLU A 137 17.31 1.83 -10.45
C GLU A 137 18.33 0.78 -9.96
N TYR A 138 17.86 -0.40 -9.55
CA TYR A 138 18.67 -1.51 -9.05
C TYR A 138 18.74 -2.66 -10.05
N ILE A 139 18.84 -2.31 -11.35
CA ILE A 139 18.82 -3.26 -12.47
C ILE A 139 19.87 -4.37 -12.35
N ASP A 140 21.07 -4.03 -11.81
CA ASP A 140 22.17 -4.98 -11.61
C ASP A 140 22.06 -5.78 -10.31
N ASP A 141 21.10 -5.45 -9.46
CA ASP A 141 20.87 -6.09 -8.17
C ASP A 141 19.70 -7.09 -8.23
N ASN A 142 19.64 -8.00 -7.27
CA ASN A 142 18.54 -8.94 -7.22
C ASN A 142 17.29 -8.29 -6.57
N PRO A 143 16.17 -8.12 -7.30
CA PRO A 143 14.97 -7.46 -6.80
C PRO A 143 14.40 -8.13 -5.55
N LYS A 144 14.60 -9.45 -5.35
CA LYS A 144 14.21 -10.12 -4.11
C LYS A 144 14.95 -9.57 -2.90
N LEU A 145 16.27 -9.39 -3.02
CA LEU A 145 17.08 -8.90 -1.92
C LEU A 145 16.75 -7.45 -1.59
N ILE A 146 16.51 -6.62 -2.61
CA ILE A 146 16.12 -5.23 -2.46
C ILE A 146 14.76 -5.13 -1.73
N MET A 147 13.78 -5.92 -2.18
CA MET A 147 12.45 -5.93 -1.55
C MET A 147 12.49 -6.45 -0.11
N GLU A 148 13.24 -7.53 0.15
CA GLU A 148 13.41 -8.08 1.50
C GLU A 148 14.09 -7.06 2.44
N GLU A 149 15.10 -6.34 1.97
CA GLU A 149 15.86 -5.38 2.77
C GLU A 149 15.03 -4.13 3.10
N ILE A 150 14.34 -3.55 2.10
CA ILE A 150 13.54 -2.35 2.34
C ILE A 150 12.34 -2.64 3.26
N LEU A 151 11.63 -3.73 3.03
CA LEU A 151 10.47 -4.10 3.85
C LEU A 151 10.87 -4.52 5.27
N TYR A 152 12.10 -5.03 5.47
CA TYR A 152 12.62 -5.34 6.79
C TYR A 152 12.69 -4.11 7.70
N LEU A 153 12.79 -2.89 7.16
CA LEU A 153 12.77 -1.66 7.96
C LEU A 153 11.45 -1.46 8.73
N GLY A 154 10.37 -2.08 8.27
CA GLY A 154 9.04 -2.03 8.85
C GLY A 154 8.29 -0.76 8.49
N TYR A 155 7.12 -0.94 7.87
CA TYR A 155 6.19 0.12 7.44
C TYR A 155 4.79 -0.25 7.86
N ASP A 156 3.94 0.75 8.13
CA ASP A 156 2.53 0.53 8.41
C ASP A 156 1.79 0.14 7.13
N ILE A 157 2.13 0.80 6.01
CA ILE A 157 1.60 0.48 4.68
C ILE A 157 2.71 0.50 3.63
N ALA A 158 2.67 -0.47 2.71
CA ALA A 158 3.50 -0.53 1.51
C ALA A 158 2.61 -0.58 0.25
N LEU A 159 2.78 0.42 -0.62
CA LEU A 159 2.20 0.43 -1.96
C LEU A 159 3.20 -0.17 -2.94
N ILE A 160 2.77 -1.12 -3.77
CA ILE A 160 3.55 -1.75 -4.85
C ILE A 160 2.90 -1.38 -6.18
N ASP A 161 3.63 -0.67 -7.05
CA ASP A 161 3.16 -0.24 -8.37
C ASP A 161 4.21 -0.56 -9.45
N SER A 162 4.04 -1.66 -10.22
CA SER A 162 2.93 -2.60 -10.11
C SER A 162 3.42 -3.98 -9.64
N PHE A 163 2.48 -4.80 -9.16
CA PHE A 163 2.73 -6.19 -8.79
C PHE A 163 3.28 -7.00 -9.97
N ALA A 164 2.75 -6.75 -11.18
CA ALA A 164 3.17 -7.45 -12.39
C ALA A 164 4.64 -7.17 -12.76
N GLU A 165 5.08 -5.92 -12.66
CA GLU A 165 6.45 -5.55 -12.97
C GLU A 165 7.43 -6.16 -11.96
N VAL A 166 7.16 -6.03 -10.66
CA VAL A 166 7.97 -6.69 -9.62
C VAL A 166 8.04 -8.21 -9.85
N GLN A 167 6.92 -8.83 -10.21
CA GLN A 167 6.86 -10.27 -10.53
C GLN A 167 7.74 -10.62 -11.75
N SER A 168 7.72 -9.78 -12.80
CA SER A 168 8.52 -9.97 -14.02
C SER A 168 10.01 -9.84 -13.71
N ASP A 169 10.43 -8.80 -13.02
CA ASP A 169 11.81 -8.57 -12.62
C ASP A 169 12.37 -9.73 -11.79
N VAL A 170 11.58 -10.19 -10.80
CA VAL A 170 11.94 -11.33 -9.97
C VAL A 170 12.07 -12.61 -10.78
N LYS A 171 11.14 -12.87 -11.70
CA LYS A 171 11.17 -14.04 -12.60
C LYS A 171 12.42 -14.01 -13.46
N GLU A 172 12.70 -12.89 -14.12
CA GLU A 172 13.78 -12.77 -15.08
C GLU A 172 15.16 -12.84 -14.42
N THR A 173 15.35 -12.03 -13.37
CA THR A 173 16.64 -12.00 -12.64
C THR A 173 16.99 -13.32 -11.98
N ASN A 174 15.98 -14.08 -11.52
CA ASN A 174 16.24 -15.33 -10.80
C ASN A 174 16.02 -16.60 -11.64
N GLY A 175 15.64 -16.48 -12.91
CA GLY A 175 15.39 -17.62 -13.81
C GLY A 175 14.30 -18.57 -13.31
N ILE A 176 13.26 -18.03 -12.66
CA ILE A 176 12.16 -18.83 -12.09
C ILE A 176 10.87 -18.67 -12.88
N SER A 177 9.89 -19.55 -12.67
CA SER A 177 8.59 -19.41 -13.31
C SER A 177 7.79 -18.24 -12.77
N THR A 178 6.86 -17.70 -13.57
CA THR A 178 5.91 -16.66 -13.17
C THR A 178 5.16 -17.01 -11.89
N ASN A 179 4.71 -18.28 -11.77
CA ASN A 179 4.02 -18.76 -10.57
C ASN A 179 4.94 -18.81 -9.32
N ALA A 180 6.23 -19.08 -9.51
CA ALA A 180 7.20 -19.09 -8.42
C ALA A 180 7.51 -17.65 -7.95
N ALA A 181 7.60 -16.70 -8.87
CA ALA A 181 7.78 -15.28 -8.57
C ALA A 181 6.53 -14.70 -7.85
N GLU A 182 5.32 -15.02 -8.34
CA GLU A 182 4.07 -14.64 -7.68
C GLU A 182 4.01 -15.20 -6.25
N LYS A 183 4.30 -16.49 -6.09
CA LYS A 183 4.29 -17.12 -4.77
C LYS A 183 5.28 -16.45 -3.83
N TRP A 184 6.49 -16.16 -4.28
CA TRP A 184 7.49 -15.49 -3.47
C TRP A 184 7.01 -14.11 -3.01
N LEU A 185 6.44 -13.29 -3.90
CA LEU A 185 5.97 -11.95 -3.55
C LEU A 185 4.82 -12.00 -2.54
N VAL A 186 3.87 -12.93 -2.75
CA VAL A 186 2.78 -13.16 -1.78
C VAL A 186 3.32 -13.63 -0.43
N ASP A 187 4.27 -14.57 -0.42
CA ASP A 187 4.88 -15.07 0.83
C ASP A 187 5.63 -13.96 1.57
N LEU A 188 6.30 -13.04 0.83
CA LEU A 188 6.96 -11.86 1.41
C LEU A 188 5.95 -10.90 2.06
N MET A 189 4.84 -10.60 1.38
CA MET A 189 3.76 -9.78 1.94
C MET A 189 3.20 -10.42 3.22
N LEU A 190 2.90 -11.72 3.22
CA LEU A 190 2.40 -12.44 4.39
C LEU A 190 3.40 -12.45 5.55
N LEU A 191 4.70 -12.54 5.26
CA LEU A 191 5.76 -12.45 6.26
C LEU A 191 5.69 -11.13 7.04
N HIS A 192 5.53 -10.02 6.32
CA HIS A 192 5.46 -8.68 6.90
C HIS A 192 4.08 -8.35 7.49
N ASN A 193 2.99 -8.96 7.00
CA ASN A 193 1.71 -8.91 7.71
C ASN A 193 1.86 -9.49 9.14
N GLY A 194 2.69 -10.52 9.31
CA GLY A 194 3.00 -11.13 10.61
C GLY A 194 3.98 -10.33 11.48
N GLY A 195 4.39 -9.12 11.08
CA GLY A 195 5.34 -8.31 11.84
C GLY A 195 6.78 -8.84 11.84
N ASN A 196 7.17 -9.65 10.85
CA ASN A 196 8.51 -10.19 10.72
C ASN A 196 9.48 -9.16 10.10
N ASN A 197 9.63 -8.03 10.76
CA ASN A 197 10.50 -6.93 10.38
C ASN A 197 11.16 -6.32 11.62
N LYS A 198 12.02 -5.32 11.42
CA LYS A 198 12.83 -4.70 12.48
C LYS A 198 11.98 -4.07 13.59
N THR A 199 10.86 -3.46 13.22
CA THR A 199 9.98 -2.71 14.14
C THR A 199 8.81 -3.52 14.68
N LYS A 200 8.65 -4.79 14.24
CA LYS A 200 7.50 -5.66 14.55
C LYS A 200 6.16 -5.09 14.07
N THR A 201 6.20 -4.22 13.08
CA THR A 201 5.01 -3.61 12.50
C THR A 201 4.27 -4.60 11.60
N ASN A 202 2.97 -4.72 11.78
CA ASN A 202 2.09 -5.54 10.96
C ASN A 202 1.69 -4.76 9.69
N THR A 203 2.51 -4.86 8.66
CA THR A 203 2.37 -4.09 7.42
C THR A 203 1.07 -4.45 6.68
N MET A 204 0.34 -3.44 6.22
CA MET A 204 -0.68 -3.57 5.19
C MET A 204 -0.03 -3.40 3.82
N PHE A 205 -0.43 -4.20 2.84
CA PHE A 205 -0.01 -4.04 1.45
C PHE A 205 -1.18 -3.62 0.58
N LEU A 206 -0.94 -2.61 -0.23
CA LEU A 206 -1.77 -2.23 -1.38
C LEU A 206 -0.92 -2.44 -2.63
N ALA A 207 -1.32 -3.36 -3.51
CA ALA A 207 -0.58 -3.64 -4.73
C ALA A 207 -1.45 -3.35 -5.95
N ILE A 208 -0.94 -2.51 -6.84
CA ILE A 208 -1.59 -2.22 -8.12
C ILE A 208 -1.31 -3.37 -9.07
N GLN A 209 -2.37 -3.88 -9.70
CA GLN A 209 -2.28 -4.93 -10.71
C GLN A 209 -2.99 -4.48 -11.98
N GLN A 210 -2.39 -4.83 -13.10
CA GLN A 210 -2.95 -4.52 -14.41
C GLN A 210 -4.16 -5.42 -14.73
N VAL A 211 -5.02 -4.93 -15.58
CA VAL A 211 -6.06 -5.73 -16.26
C VAL A 211 -5.72 -5.82 -17.74
N THR A 212 -6.18 -6.87 -18.40
CA THR A 212 -6.10 -6.97 -19.87
C THR A 212 -6.95 -5.89 -20.52
N LYS A 213 -6.77 -5.66 -21.82
CA LYS A 213 -7.64 -4.74 -22.62
C LYS A 213 -9.13 -5.11 -22.56
N SER A 214 -9.44 -6.38 -22.27
CA SER A 214 -10.83 -6.86 -22.06
C SER A 214 -11.31 -6.76 -20.62
N GLY A 215 -10.58 -6.05 -19.74
CA GLY A 215 -10.94 -5.89 -18.33
C GLY A 215 -10.70 -7.13 -17.45
N VAL A 216 -10.05 -8.18 -17.99
CA VAL A 216 -9.78 -9.41 -17.24
C VAL A 216 -8.54 -9.21 -16.37
N PHE A 217 -8.62 -9.63 -15.13
CA PHE A 217 -7.52 -9.60 -14.16
C PHE A 217 -6.29 -10.34 -14.69
N VAL A 218 -5.14 -9.66 -14.70
CA VAL A 218 -3.84 -10.26 -15.00
C VAL A 218 -3.24 -10.81 -13.71
N GLY A 219 -3.32 -12.10 -13.52
CA GLY A 219 -2.81 -12.78 -12.32
C GLY A 219 -3.45 -14.16 -12.16
N SER A 220 -2.90 -14.97 -11.29
CA SER A 220 -3.47 -16.28 -11.04
C SER A 220 -4.76 -16.19 -10.20
N ASN A 221 -5.66 -17.17 -10.39
CA ASN A 221 -6.79 -17.32 -9.47
C ASN A 221 -6.34 -17.53 -8.02
N LYS A 222 -5.14 -18.06 -7.82
CA LYS A 222 -4.53 -18.26 -6.51
C LYS A 222 -4.22 -16.91 -5.83
N LEU A 223 -3.74 -15.91 -6.57
CA LEU A 223 -3.52 -14.56 -6.06
C LEU A 223 -4.83 -13.96 -5.54
N LYS A 224 -5.93 -14.07 -6.30
CA LYS A 224 -7.27 -13.65 -5.85
C LYS A 224 -7.69 -14.32 -4.53
N HIS A 225 -7.39 -15.61 -4.37
CA HIS A 225 -7.76 -16.34 -3.16
C HIS A 225 -6.90 -15.99 -1.95
N ASN A 226 -5.62 -15.71 -2.14
CA ASN A 226 -4.67 -15.45 -1.06
C ASN A 226 -4.71 -14.03 -0.51
N THR A 227 -5.28 -13.07 -1.26
CA THR A 227 -5.41 -11.67 -0.81
C THR A 227 -6.60 -11.47 0.12
N THR A 228 -6.51 -10.46 1.00
CA THR A 228 -7.58 -10.05 1.90
C THR A 228 -8.76 -9.47 1.12
N GLY A 229 -8.48 -8.66 0.12
CA GLY A 229 -9.52 -8.08 -0.73
C GLY A 229 -9.01 -7.68 -2.11
N MET A 230 -9.97 -7.41 -2.98
CA MET A 230 -9.75 -6.86 -4.32
C MET A 230 -10.56 -5.60 -4.48
N LEU A 231 -9.87 -4.51 -4.68
CA LEU A 231 -10.36 -3.18 -4.92
C LEU A 231 -10.39 -2.94 -6.42
N GLU A 232 -11.51 -2.48 -6.95
CA GLU A 232 -11.70 -2.25 -8.37
C GLU A 232 -12.07 -0.80 -8.63
N MET A 233 -11.35 -0.15 -9.54
CA MET A 233 -11.62 1.20 -9.99
C MET A 233 -12.12 1.16 -11.44
N ARG A 234 -13.27 1.80 -11.71
CA ARG A 234 -13.92 1.83 -13.01
C ARG A 234 -14.41 3.22 -13.36
N PHE A 235 -14.49 3.49 -14.66
CA PHE A 235 -15.36 4.55 -15.16
C PHE A 235 -16.80 4.13 -14.99
N ASP A 236 -17.68 5.08 -14.68
CA ASP A 236 -19.12 4.81 -14.60
C ASP A 236 -19.68 4.61 -16.00
N GLU A 237 -20.42 3.51 -16.21
CA GLU A 237 -20.99 3.18 -17.52
C GLU A 237 -22.07 4.18 -17.94
N ASP A 238 -22.85 4.69 -16.96
CA ASP A 238 -23.93 5.65 -17.20
C ASP A 238 -23.41 7.09 -17.39
N ASN A 239 -22.28 7.41 -16.74
CA ASN A 239 -21.62 8.71 -16.85
C ASN A 239 -20.09 8.56 -16.82
N PRO A 240 -19.45 8.40 -18.00
CA PRO A 240 -17.98 8.21 -18.09
C PRO A 240 -17.13 9.34 -17.52
N ALA A 241 -17.72 10.50 -17.22
CA ALA A 241 -17.04 11.58 -16.49
C ALA A 241 -16.85 11.25 -15.02
N ASN A 242 -17.59 10.29 -14.47
CA ASN A 242 -17.48 9.81 -13.12
C ASN A 242 -16.62 8.54 -13.08
N SER A 243 -15.87 8.40 -12.00
CA SER A 243 -15.15 7.18 -11.67
C SER A 243 -15.55 6.72 -10.27
N TYR A 244 -15.55 5.42 -10.07
CA TYR A 244 -15.86 4.85 -8.76
C TYR A 244 -14.86 3.77 -8.38
N ILE A 245 -14.79 3.52 -7.07
CA ILE A 245 -14.00 2.47 -6.46
C ILE A 245 -14.89 1.62 -5.56
N HIS A 246 -14.73 0.30 -5.62
CA HIS A 246 -15.47 -0.63 -4.79
C HIS A 246 -14.66 -1.92 -4.54
N PHE A 247 -15.05 -2.69 -3.55
CA PHE A 247 -14.52 -4.03 -3.35
C PHE A 247 -15.38 -5.08 -4.05
N THR A 248 -14.74 -5.90 -4.89
CA THR A 248 -15.32 -7.14 -5.42
C THR A 248 -15.09 -8.33 -4.49
N LYS A 249 -14.13 -8.20 -3.58
CA LYS A 249 -13.83 -9.13 -2.49
C LYS A 249 -13.28 -8.33 -1.32
N ASN A 250 -13.83 -8.52 -0.13
CA ASN A 250 -13.27 -7.97 1.10
C ASN A 250 -13.58 -8.88 2.29
N ARG A 251 -12.54 -9.33 2.99
CA ARG A 251 -12.66 -10.17 4.20
C ARG A 251 -12.80 -9.34 5.49
N ARG A 252 -12.60 -8.04 5.43
CA ARG A 252 -12.57 -7.14 6.60
C ARG A 252 -13.69 -6.12 6.61
N GLY A 253 -14.39 -5.93 5.49
CA GLY A 253 -15.39 -4.87 5.36
C GLY A 253 -16.43 -5.16 4.29
N PRO A 254 -17.18 -4.15 3.89
CA PRO A 254 -18.26 -4.29 2.94
C PRO A 254 -17.76 -4.67 1.55
N ILE A 255 -18.64 -5.32 0.78
CA ILE A 255 -18.50 -5.53 -0.67
C ILE A 255 -19.66 -4.81 -1.37
N ASN A 256 -19.49 -4.51 -2.65
CA ASN A 256 -20.49 -3.86 -3.52
C ASN A 256 -20.88 -2.42 -3.12
N LYS A 257 -20.25 -1.85 -2.10
CA LYS A 257 -20.38 -0.41 -1.83
C LYS A 257 -19.51 0.34 -2.83
N LYS A 258 -20.11 1.23 -3.63
CA LYS A 258 -19.40 2.13 -4.52
C LYS A 258 -19.12 3.45 -3.79
N ILE A 259 -17.90 3.96 -3.94
CA ILE A 259 -17.56 5.34 -3.62
C ILE A 259 -17.06 5.97 -4.91
N TYR A 260 -17.68 7.06 -5.30
CA TYR A 260 -17.30 7.84 -6.46
C TYR A 260 -16.12 8.75 -6.09
N PHE A 261 -15.31 9.08 -7.07
CA PHE A 261 -14.21 10.00 -6.87
C PHE A 261 -13.95 10.87 -8.10
N SER A 262 -13.35 12.01 -7.86
CA SER A 262 -12.80 12.88 -8.90
C SER A 262 -11.36 13.27 -8.56
N ILE A 263 -10.52 13.32 -9.59
CA ILE A 263 -9.12 13.73 -9.49
C ILE A 263 -9.01 15.10 -10.12
N LYS A 264 -8.66 16.11 -9.33
CA LYS A 264 -8.41 17.47 -9.82
C LYS A 264 -6.91 17.77 -9.70
N GLU A 265 -6.36 18.39 -10.73
CA GLU A 265 -4.98 18.84 -10.73
C GLU A 265 -4.77 19.88 -9.63
N GLY A 266 -3.71 19.73 -8.86
CA GLY A 266 -3.37 20.61 -7.73
C GLY A 266 -4.12 20.35 -6.43
N ASP A 267 -5.15 19.50 -6.45
CA ASP A 267 -6.03 19.22 -5.33
C ASP A 267 -5.96 17.76 -4.85
N ASN A 268 -6.65 17.52 -3.75
CA ASN A 268 -6.90 16.18 -3.23
C ASN A 268 -7.82 15.38 -4.16
N VAL A 269 -7.76 14.05 -4.06
CA VAL A 269 -8.82 13.20 -4.57
C VAL A 269 -10.08 13.42 -3.72
N LEU A 270 -11.17 13.81 -4.37
CA LEU A 270 -12.46 14.01 -3.72
C LEU A 270 -13.29 12.74 -3.82
N TYR A 271 -13.88 12.32 -2.71
CA TYR A 271 -14.72 11.12 -2.63
C TYR A 271 -16.15 11.48 -2.25
N TYR A 272 -17.15 10.83 -2.89
CA TYR A 272 -18.56 11.06 -2.64
C TYR A 272 -19.42 9.79 -2.82
N ASP A 273 -20.58 9.72 -2.17
CA ASP A 273 -21.41 8.51 -2.08
C ASP A 273 -22.38 8.31 -3.27
N HIS A 274 -22.49 9.26 -4.21
CA HIS A 274 -23.46 9.18 -5.31
C HIS A 274 -22.88 9.67 -6.64
N THR A 275 -23.57 9.32 -7.74
CA THR A 275 -23.12 9.58 -9.12
C THR A 275 -23.13 11.06 -9.55
N ALA A 276 -23.78 11.94 -8.80
CA ALA A 276 -23.71 13.37 -9.07
C ALA A 276 -22.32 13.88 -8.70
N SER A 277 -21.57 14.34 -9.69
CA SER A 277 -20.40 15.18 -9.42
C SER A 277 -20.86 16.32 -8.50
N PRO A 278 -20.17 16.61 -7.39
CA PRO A 278 -20.55 17.72 -6.54
C PRO A 278 -20.70 18.97 -7.42
N SER A 279 -21.85 19.61 -7.38
CA SER A 279 -21.98 20.91 -8.03
C SER A 279 -20.91 21.84 -7.45
N LEU A 280 -20.49 22.85 -8.20
CA LEU A 280 -19.53 23.85 -7.69
C LEU A 280 -19.98 24.41 -6.33
N GLU A 281 -21.30 24.51 -6.11
CA GLU A 281 -21.91 24.92 -4.84
C GLU A 281 -21.62 23.95 -3.69
N ASN A 282 -21.77 22.64 -3.89
CA ASN A 282 -21.43 21.62 -2.86
C ASN A 282 -19.92 21.56 -2.56
N LEU A 283 -19.09 21.84 -3.56
CA LEU A 283 -17.63 21.93 -3.36
C LEU A 283 -17.24 23.18 -2.56
N LEU A 284 -17.92 24.31 -2.80
CA LEU A 284 -17.74 25.55 -2.05
C LEU A 284 -18.25 25.42 -0.61
N GLU A 285 -19.41 24.78 -0.39
CA GLU A 285 -19.95 24.52 0.93
C GLU A 285 -19.05 23.61 1.77
N ASN A 286 -18.54 22.52 1.19
CA ASN A 286 -17.61 21.63 1.89
C ASN A 286 -16.27 22.30 2.19
N SER A 287 -15.71 23.08 1.26
CA SER A 287 -14.47 23.82 1.49
C SER A 287 -14.66 24.96 2.50
N LEU A 288 -15.85 25.57 2.56
CA LEU A 288 -16.20 26.58 3.55
C LEU A 288 -16.38 25.94 4.96
N ALA A 289 -17.00 24.77 5.04
CA ALA A 289 -17.14 24.04 6.28
C ALA A 289 -15.78 23.61 6.87
N ASP A 290 -14.88 23.08 6.04
CA ASP A 290 -13.51 22.75 6.42
C ASP A 290 -12.72 23.99 6.87
N PHE A 291 -12.89 25.11 6.20
CA PHE A 291 -12.26 26.37 6.57
C PHE A 291 -12.79 26.91 7.92
N ILE A 292 -14.10 26.82 8.15
CA ILE A 292 -14.72 27.21 9.42
C ILE A 292 -14.21 26.31 10.56
N GLU A 293 -14.15 24.99 10.37
CA GLU A 293 -13.65 24.05 11.37
C GLU A 293 -12.16 24.32 11.72
N GLN A 294 -11.33 24.62 10.71
CA GLN A 294 -9.94 25.01 10.93
C GLN A 294 -9.83 26.36 11.66
N ALA A 295 -10.63 27.34 11.30
CA ALA A 295 -10.67 28.64 11.97
C ALA A 295 -11.12 28.52 13.44
N GLU A 296 -12.10 27.67 13.74
CA GLU A 296 -12.55 27.40 15.10
C GLU A 296 -11.48 26.67 15.93
N LYS A 297 -10.74 25.73 15.35
CA LYS A 297 -9.59 25.07 16.00
C LYS A 297 -8.49 26.09 16.36
N ILE A 298 -8.19 27.03 15.46
CA ILE A 298 -7.21 28.09 15.69
C ILE A 298 -7.70 29.07 16.77
N ALA A 299 -8.96 29.48 16.68
CA ALA A 299 -9.57 30.39 17.67
C ALA A 299 -9.71 29.75 19.07
N GLY A 300 -9.99 28.43 19.12
CA GLY A 300 -10.06 27.65 20.37
C GLY A 300 -8.69 27.50 21.04
N SER A 301 -7.60 27.44 20.27
CA SER A 301 -6.23 27.36 20.78
C SER A 301 -5.71 28.70 21.35
N SER A 302 -6.29 29.83 20.96
CA SER A 302 -5.88 31.17 21.40
C SER A 302 -6.45 31.65 22.78
N LYS A 303 -7.27 30.81 23.41
CA LYS A 303 -7.85 31.14 24.75
C LYS A 303 -7.02 30.63 25.96
N LYS A 304 -5.72 30.41 25.81
CA LYS A 304 -4.81 30.35 26.96
C LYS A 304 -4.25 31.76 27.23
N ASN A 305 -4.88 32.44 28.16
CA ASN A 305 -4.50 33.76 28.63
C ASN A 305 -3.11 33.70 29.32
N PRO A 306 -2.05 34.39 28.86
CA PRO A 306 -0.71 34.30 29.45
C PRO A 306 -0.46 35.42 30.50
N PHE A 307 -1.47 36.06 31.08
CA PHE A 307 -1.28 37.08 32.11
C PHE A 307 -2.13 36.75 33.36
N LYS A 308 -1.57 35.93 34.26
CA LYS A 308 -1.73 36.11 35.71
C LYS A 308 -0.38 36.54 36.24
N ILE A 309 -0.28 37.81 36.58
CA ILE A 309 0.74 38.38 37.46
C ILE A 309 0.09 38.41 38.83
N ASP A 310 0.66 37.62 39.77
CA ASP A 310 0.58 37.90 41.21
C ASP A 310 1.76 38.77 41.61
#